data_af27d2d34a45f91c804a6dc5375e66b7
#
_entry.id   af27d2d34a45f91c804a6dc5375e66b7
#
_cell.length_a   1.000
_cell.length_b   1.000
_cell.length_c   1.000
_cell.angle_alpha   90.00
_cell.angle_beta   90.00
_cell.angle_gamma   90.00
#
_symmetry.space_group_name_H-M   'P 1'
#
loop_
_entity.id
_entity.type
_entity.pdbx_description
1 polymer ?
#
loop_
_entity_poly.entity_id
_entity_poly.type
_entity_poly.pdbx_seq_one_letter_code
_entity_poly.pdbx_strand_id
1 'polypeptide(L)'
;MKVQTTLSIAALSLALSACVVKSFTPEESVSQMTLGEPIKYSKVDINANPLDKTVCDPFEEQPSPSMDQGIKASLHYRIAGMPAMTNSEDYVSFAKKSDQKLFFADMNVPTRMFDAGFTTQANDTLADDSGQRLIEYFGVKFETILKLSANDTEGDYELALLSDDGTTLKVVGGTAAAPTYKTVIANEGDHETKFGCASEVIKMTRDSQVPVQVTYFQGPRYHIANVLMWRKASQAGKDSQCGAKGNEMYFDPSSGAPKKAYNDLLARGWKVVQKENFFIPKSESYNPCVEGTNPVISNLRATEVLLTGVFLAWNTDIPATSQVKLVNKSTGQVIVTNSDNGLRTNHSVQVMDLQPDTVYTVQAASVSEDLGKSLSAIIEIKTQ
;
A
#
# COMPACT_ATOMS: atom_id res chain seq x y z
N MET A 1 -25.01 33.36 -77.53
CA MET A 1 -24.79 32.03 -76.92
C MET A 1 -23.98 32.26 -75.66
N LYS A 2 -24.58 32.17 -74.48
CA LYS A 2 -23.93 32.26 -73.20
C LYS A 2 -23.74 30.84 -72.66
N VAL A 3 -22.48 30.45 -72.44
CA VAL A 3 -22.16 29.19 -71.82
C VAL A 3 -21.99 29.50 -70.36
N GLN A 4 -22.83 28.91 -69.49
CA GLN A 4 -22.68 28.94 -68.07
C GLN A 4 -21.83 27.70 -67.62
N THR A 5 -20.70 27.94 -67.00
CA THR A 5 -19.89 26.95 -66.40
C THR A 5 -20.25 26.89 -64.91
N THR A 6 -20.86 25.80 -64.49
CA THR A 6 -21.12 25.49 -63.06
C THR A 6 -19.89 24.89 -62.41
N LEU A 7 -19.34 25.59 -61.41
CA LEU A 7 -18.26 25.09 -60.56
C LEU A 7 -18.90 24.30 -59.40
N SER A 8 -18.66 23.01 -59.36
CA SER A 8 -19.01 22.18 -58.21
C SER A 8 -17.90 22.26 -57.17
N ILE A 9 -18.20 22.85 -56.01
CA ILE A 9 -17.32 22.85 -54.84
C ILE A 9 -17.61 21.57 -54.06
N ALA A 10 -16.67 20.63 -54.07
CA ALA A 10 -16.69 19.48 -53.19
C ALA A 10 -16.22 19.91 -51.78
N ALA A 11 -17.16 19.95 -50.84
CA ALA A 11 -16.83 20.17 -49.45
C ALA A 11 -16.22 18.91 -48.85
N LEU A 12 -14.92 18.95 -48.57
CA LEU A 12 -14.19 17.92 -47.85
C LEU A 12 -14.47 18.10 -46.35
N SER A 13 -15.38 17.33 -45.79
CA SER A 13 -15.62 17.30 -44.35
C SER A 13 -14.50 16.52 -43.66
N LEU A 14 -13.53 17.26 -43.07
CA LEU A 14 -12.60 16.69 -42.09
C LEU A 14 -13.41 16.30 -40.85
N ALA A 15 -13.62 15.01 -40.67
CA ALA A 15 -14.03 14.47 -39.39
C ALA A 15 -12.83 14.58 -38.38
N LEU A 16 -12.85 15.66 -37.60
CA LEU A 16 -12.03 15.71 -36.39
C LEU A 16 -12.56 14.64 -35.40
N SER A 17 -11.90 13.51 -35.35
CA SER A 17 -12.08 12.58 -34.26
C SER A 17 -11.55 13.27 -32.98
N ALA A 18 -12.45 13.97 -32.29
CA ALA A 18 -12.16 14.40 -30.94
C ALA A 18 -11.94 13.14 -30.10
N CYS A 19 -10.70 12.89 -29.70
CA CYS A 19 -10.42 12.00 -28.58
C CYS A 19 -11.15 12.60 -27.36
N VAL A 20 -12.33 12.07 -27.08
CA VAL A 20 -13.00 12.34 -25.81
C VAL A 20 -12.15 11.64 -24.76
N VAL A 21 -11.30 12.41 -24.12
CA VAL A 21 -10.67 11.98 -22.88
C VAL A 21 -11.81 11.86 -21.87
N LYS A 22 -12.32 10.65 -21.69
CA LYS A 22 -13.26 10.40 -20.61
C LYS A 22 -12.56 10.78 -19.31
N SER A 23 -13.08 11.81 -18.65
CA SER A 23 -12.67 12.10 -17.28
C SER A 23 -13.05 10.89 -16.44
N PHE A 24 -12.06 10.30 -15.83
CA PHE A 24 -12.25 9.19 -14.92
C PHE A 24 -12.91 9.71 -13.65
N THR A 25 -14.00 9.12 -13.26
CA THR A 25 -14.59 9.31 -11.94
C THR A 25 -14.16 8.12 -11.06
N PRO A 26 -13.94 8.32 -9.75
CA PRO A 26 -13.61 7.22 -8.84
C PRO A 26 -14.61 6.05 -8.90
N GLU A 27 -15.86 6.32 -9.28
CA GLU A 27 -16.90 5.30 -9.45
C GLU A 27 -16.70 4.41 -10.69
N GLU A 28 -16.11 4.95 -11.77
CA GLU A 28 -15.86 4.15 -12.99
C GLU A 28 -14.71 3.15 -12.80
N SER A 29 -13.75 3.41 -11.89
CA SER A 29 -12.66 2.49 -11.61
C SER A 29 -13.10 1.30 -10.77
N VAL A 30 -14.11 1.47 -9.93
CA VAL A 30 -14.62 0.40 -9.04
C VAL A 30 -15.42 -0.64 -9.83
N SER A 31 -16.06 -0.28 -10.94
CA SER A 31 -16.92 -1.17 -11.72
C SER A 31 -16.18 -2.07 -12.72
N GLN A 32 -14.89 -1.86 -12.96
CA GLN A 32 -14.08 -2.62 -13.92
C GLN A 32 -13.06 -3.57 -13.28
N MET A 33 -13.12 -3.75 -11.97
CA MET A 33 -12.17 -4.58 -11.27
C MET A 33 -12.48 -6.06 -11.42
N THR A 34 -11.66 -6.70 -12.22
CA THR A 34 -11.55 -8.15 -12.30
C THR A 34 -10.76 -8.69 -11.10
N LEU A 35 -10.85 -9.99 -10.88
CA LEU A 35 -10.09 -10.77 -9.88
C LEU A 35 -8.74 -10.21 -9.51
N GLY A 36 -8.47 -10.24 -8.24
CA GLY A 36 -7.29 -9.62 -7.64
C GLY A 36 -7.55 -8.18 -7.20
N GLU A 37 -8.83 -7.78 -7.08
CA GLU A 37 -9.13 -6.51 -6.44
C GLU A 37 -8.49 -6.46 -5.06
N PRO A 38 -7.79 -5.35 -4.78
CA PRO A 38 -7.22 -5.14 -3.47
C PRO A 38 -8.31 -5.20 -2.42
N ILE A 39 -8.03 -5.92 -1.41
CA ILE A 39 -8.92 -6.22 -0.32
C ILE A 39 -9.07 -4.98 0.53
N LYS A 40 -10.30 -4.71 0.89
CA LYS A 40 -10.54 -3.87 2.04
C LYS A 40 -10.06 -4.61 3.28
N TYR A 41 -9.24 -3.97 4.07
CA TYR A 41 -8.93 -4.45 5.42
C TYR A 41 -10.21 -4.77 6.14
N SER A 42 -10.16 -5.81 6.97
CA SER A 42 -11.26 -6.11 7.85
C SER A 42 -11.67 -4.86 8.59
N LYS A 43 -12.76 -4.30 8.16
CA LYS A 43 -13.44 -3.27 8.91
C LYS A 43 -14.44 -3.95 9.81
N VAL A 44 -14.24 -3.83 11.07
CA VAL A 44 -15.33 -3.89 12.02
C VAL A 44 -16.20 -2.65 11.77
N ASP A 45 -17.50 -2.74 11.98
CA ASP A 45 -18.46 -1.65 11.71
C ASP A 45 -17.98 -0.30 12.27
N ILE A 46 -17.60 0.61 11.39
CA ILE A 46 -17.05 1.92 11.73
C ILE A 46 -18.02 2.83 12.50
N ASN A 47 -19.28 2.42 12.66
CA ASN A 47 -20.30 3.18 13.38
C ASN A 47 -20.48 2.73 14.83
N ALA A 48 -19.93 1.58 15.21
CA ALA A 48 -20.21 0.96 16.50
C ALA A 48 -19.11 1.09 17.56
N ASN A 49 -17.81 1.26 17.16
CA ASN A 49 -16.69 1.22 18.10
C ASN A 49 -15.55 2.18 17.66
N PRO A 50 -14.90 2.92 18.58
CA PRO A 50 -13.71 3.72 18.24
C PRO A 50 -12.55 2.93 17.61
N LEU A 51 -12.49 1.63 17.82
CA LEU A 51 -11.53 0.72 17.17
C LEU A 51 -11.87 0.46 15.69
N ASP A 52 -13.11 0.71 15.28
CA ASP A 52 -13.60 0.50 13.91
C ASP A 52 -12.88 1.32 12.86
N LYS A 53 -12.18 2.37 13.30
CA LYS A 53 -11.36 3.22 12.46
C LYS A 53 -9.90 2.76 12.37
N THR A 54 -9.60 1.59 12.90
CA THR A 54 -8.29 0.98 12.83
C THR A 54 -8.25 0.00 11.67
N VAL A 55 -7.22 0.14 10.84
CA VAL A 55 -6.98 -0.72 9.68
C VAL A 55 -5.78 -1.60 9.96
N CYS A 56 -5.98 -2.90 9.95
CA CYS A 56 -4.94 -3.91 10.18
C CYS A 56 -4.92 -4.89 9.02
N ASP A 57 -3.72 -5.25 8.54
CA ASP A 57 -3.60 -6.32 7.56
C ASP A 57 -3.58 -7.69 8.26
N PRO A 58 -4.56 -8.56 8.01
CA PRO A 58 -4.62 -9.86 8.66
C PRO A 58 -3.56 -10.85 8.16
N PHE A 59 -2.94 -10.61 7.00
CA PHE A 59 -1.93 -11.50 6.41
C PHE A 59 -0.50 -11.00 6.60
N GLU A 60 -0.28 -9.77 7.04
CA GLU A 60 1.06 -9.32 7.40
C GLU A 60 1.55 -10.00 8.68
N GLU A 61 2.83 -10.36 8.68
CA GLU A 61 3.51 -10.63 9.93
C GLU A 61 3.51 -9.36 10.77
N GLN A 62 2.75 -9.36 11.84
CA GLN A 62 2.77 -8.24 12.76
C GLN A 62 4.16 -8.09 13.37
N PRO A 63 4.58 -6.86 13.65
CA PRO A 63 5.75 -6.65 14.46
C PRO A 63 5.64 -7.51 15.74
N SER A 64 6.77 -8.06 16.17
CA SER A 64 6.87 -8.83 17.43
C SER A 64 6.08 -8.16 18.55
N PRO A 65 5.46 -8.89 19.48
CA PRO A 65 4.56 -8.37 20.53
C PRO A 65 5.17 -7.33 21.47
N SER A 66 6.43 -6.92 21.28
CA SER A 66 6.87 -5.67 21.88
C SER A 66 6.13 -4.54 21.18
N MET A 67 5.19 -3.92 21.86
CA MET A 67 4.35 -2.81 21.41
C MET A 67 5.12 -1.56 20.92
N ASP A 68 6.43 -1.67 20.77
CA ASP A 68 7.35 -0.63 20.34
C ASP A 68 7.72 -0.71 18.85
N GLN A 69 7.29 -1.75 18.10
CA GLN A 69 7.65 -1.91 16.68
C GLN A 69 6.53 -1.46 15.73
N GLY A 70 6.92 -0.89 14.59
CA GLY A 70 6.04 -0.51 13.51
C GLY A 70 6.05 0.97 13.18
N ILE A 71 5.10 1.35 12.34
CA ILE A 71 4.93 2.70 11.82
C ILE A 71 3.48 3.11 12.09
N LYS A 72 3.28 4.21 12.81
CA LYS A 72 1.98 4.85 12.94
C LYS A 72 1.75 5.75 11.74
N ALA A 73 0.53 5.76 11.21
CA ALA A 73 0.21 6.65 10.12
C ALA A 73 -1.17 7.31 10.27
N SER A 74 -1.34 8.42 9.58
CA SER A 74 -2.62 9.10 9.42
C SER A 74 -2.94 9.28 7.94
N LEU A 75 -4.19 9.00 7.58
CA LEU A 75 -4.72 9.11 6.25
C LEU A 75 -5.36 10.48 6.06
N HIS A 76 -5.09 11.09 4.92
CA HIS A 76 -5.66 12.36 4.50
C HIS A 76 -6.17 12.20 3.08
N TYR A 77 -7.39 12.63 2.78
CA TYR A 77 -7.95 12.45 1.45
C TYR A 77 -8.76 13.66 0.99
N ARG A 78 -8.76 13.85 -0.31
CA ARG A 78 -9.48 14.92 -0.95
C ARG A 78 -10.98 14.62 -0.97
N ILE A 79 -11.78 15.59 -0.60
CA ILE A 79 -13.24 15.54 -0.75
C ILE A 79 -13.71 16.50 -1.86
N ALA A 80 -14.97 16.35 -2.29
CA ALA A 80 -15.57 17.21 -3.31
C ALA A 80 -15.45 18.70 -2.93
N GLY A 81 -15.05 19.53 -3.89
CA GLY A 81 -14.86 20.98 -3.70
C GLY A 81 -13.46 21.39 -3.23
N MET A 82 -12.60 20.47 -2.84
CA MET A 82 -11.21 20.79 -2.54
C MET A 82 -10.38 20.99 -3.82
N PRO A 83 -9.40 21.92 -3.82
CA PRO A 83 -8.50 22.10 -4.95
C PRO A 83 -7.63 20.85 -5.18
N ALA A 84 -7.03 20.77 -6.37
CA ALA A 84 -5.96 19.80 -6.62
C ALA A 84 -4.75 20.16 -5.75
N MET A 85 -4.11 19.14 -5.16
CA MET A 85 -2.88 19.26 -4.40
C MET A 85 -1.82 18.39 -5.09
N THR A 86 -0.62 18.92 -5.22
CA THR A 86 0.53 18.28 -5.90
C THR A 86 1.75 18.15 -4.97
N ASN A 87 1.50 18.15 -3.67
CA ASN A 87 2.50 18.18 -2.63
C ASN A 87 1.98 17.40 -1.42
N SER A 88 2.79 16.54 -0.88
CA SER A 88 2.40 15.65 0.23
C SER A 88 2.08 16.42 1.52
N GLU A 89 2.76 17.54 1.77
CA GLU A 89 2.52 18.38 2.94
C GLU A 89 1.16 19.12 2.85
N ASP A 90 0.71 19.47 1.64
CA ASP A 90 -0.60 20.08 1.43
C ASP A 90 -1.73 19.08 1.76
N TYR A 91 -1.57 17.82 1.39
CA TYR A 91 -2.52 16.77 1.81
C TYR A 91 -2.62 16.66 3.33
N VAL A 92 -1.49 16.67 4.03
CA VAL A 92 -1.48 16.60 5.50
C VAL A 92 -2.10 17.86 6.14
N SER A 93 -1.93 19.03 5.52
CA SER A 93 -2.34 20.31 6.08
C SER A 93 -3.79 20.67 5.75
N PHE A 94 -4.27 20.33 4.56
CA PHE A 94 -5.53 20.87 4.02
C PHE A 94 -6.56 19.81 3.66
N ALA A 95 -6.16 18.56 3.34
CA ALA A 95 -7.11 17.50 3.02
C ALA A 95 -7.86 17.03 4.27
N LYS A 96 -8.98 16.34 4.05
CA LYS A 96 -9.73 15.75 5.15
C LYS A 96 -8.91 14.66 5.80
N LYS A 97 -8.56 14.83 7.07
CA LYS A 97 -7.95 13.77 7.86
C LYS A 97 -9.00 12.71 8.19
N SER A 98 -8.69 11.45 7.91
CA SER A 98 -9.50 10.33 8.35
C SER A 98 -9.40 10.14 9.86
N ASP A 99 -10.47 9.64 10.45
CA ASP A 99 -10.46 9.19 11.83
C ASP A 99 -9.80 7.81 12.01
N GLN A 100 -9.48 7.12 10.91
CA GLN A 100 -8.84 5.80 10.94
C GLN A 100 -7.43 5.89 11.52
N LYS A 101 -7.07 4.92 12.34
CA LYS A 101 -5.71 4.73 12.84
C LYS A 101 -5.02 3.70 11.96
N LEU A 102 -3.92 4.07 11.34
CA LEU A 102 -3.16 3.19 10.47
C LEU A 102 -1.87 2.77 11.15
N PHE A 103 -1.56 1.48 11.04
CA PHE A 103 -0.29 0.90 11.47
C PHE A 103 0.28 0.06 10.35
N PHE A 104 1.56 0.23 10.07
CA PHE A 104 2.28 -0.50 9.04
C PHE A 104 3.49 -1.19 9.67
N ALA A 105 3.83 -2.37 9.17
CA ALA A 105 5.05 -3.06 9.58
C ALA A 105 6.29 -2.43 8.94
N ASP A 106 6.17 -2.05 7.67
CA ASP A 106 7.24 -1.44 6.89
C ASP A 106 6.70 -0.36 5.93
N MET A 107 7.59 0.22 5.16
CA MET A 107 7.29 1.19 4.11
C MET A 107 7.83 0.64 2.79
N ASN A 108 7.11 -0.33 2.24
CA ASN A 108 7.56 -1.09 1.07
C ASN A 108 6.39 -1.34 0.10
N VAL A 109 6.00 -0.30 -0.62
CA VAL A 109 5.00 -0.36 -1.68
C VAL A 109 5.74 -0.25 -3.03
N PRO A 110 6.14 -1.37 -3.66
CA PRO A 110 6.76 -1.36 -5.00
C PRO A 110 5.82 -0.76 -6.04
N THR A 111 6.39 -0.20 -7.11
CA THR A 111 5.58 0.36 -8.20
C THR A 111 4.58 -0.66 -8.71
N ARG A 112 3.33 -0.26 -8.74
CA ARG A 112 2.20 -1.04 -9.27
C ARG A 112 1.20 -0.11 -9.93
N MET A 113 0.19 -0.68 -10.59
CA MET A 113 -0.94 0.09 -11.11
C MET A 113 -1.65 0.79 -9.95
N PHE A 114 -2.07 2.04 -10.14
CA PHE A 114 -2.72 2.84 -9.08
C PHE A 114 -3.99 2.20 -8.54
N ASP A 115 -4.75 1.50 -9.38
CA ASP A 115 -5.97 0.80 -9.03
C ASP A 115 -5.73 -0.47 -8.18
N ALA A 116 -4.49 -0.96 -8.10
CA ALA A 116 -4.09 -1.92 -7.09
C ALA A 116 -4.09 -1.33 -5.67
N GLY A 117 -4.05 -0.01 -5.56
CA GLY A 117 -4.13 0.76 -4.32
C GLY A 117 -2.83 0.79 -3.52
N PHE A 118 -2.81 1.68 -2.53
CA PHE A 118 -1.69 1.76 -1.59
C PHE A 118 -1.80 0.63 -0.58
N THR A 119 -0.88 -0.30 -0.66
CA THR A 119 -0.83 -1.46 0.25
C THR A 119 0.62 -1.75 0.61
N THR A 120 0.83 -2.51 1.66
CA THR A 120 2.13 -3.08 1.98
C THR A 120 2.30 -4.43 1.28
N GLN A 121 1.87 -5.53 1.86
CA GLN A 121 2.14 -6.86 1.30
C GLN A 121 0.89 -7.63 0.85
N ALA A 122 -0.27 -7.33 1.39
CA ALA A 122 -1.48 -8.13 1.20
C ALA A 122 -2.47 -7.57 0.17
N ASN A 123 -2.05 -6.63 -0.67
CA ASN A 123 -2.92 -5.95 -1.64
C ASN A 123 -4.16 -5.28 -1.03
N ASP A 124 -4.08 -4.87 0.21
CA ASP A 124 -5.13 -4.12 0.85
C ASP A 124 -5.16 -2.67 0.37
N THR A 125 -6.33 -2.10 0.28
CA THR A 125 -6.51 -0.73 -0.18
C THR A 125 -6.98 0.15 0.96
N LEU A 126 -6.36 1.31 1.12
CA LEU A 126 -6.86 2.34 2.02
C LEU A 126 -8.27 2.75 1.56
N ALA A 127 -9.13 3.06 2.52
CA ALA A 127 -10.47 3.54 2.25
C ALA A 127 -10.73 4.83 3.03
N ASP A 128 -11.62 5.68 2.52
CA ASP A 128 -12.10 6.85 3.25
C ASP A 128 -13.02 6.46 4.42
N ASP A 129 -13.48 7.44 5.19
CA ASP A 129 -14.35 7.20 6.34
C ASP A 129 -15.75 6.65 5.97
N SER A 130 -16.14 6.71 4.70
CA SER A 130 -17.37 6.08 4.19
C SER A 130 -17.14 4.62 3.75
N GLY A 131 -15.89 4.18 3.70
CA GLY A 131 -15.49 2.88 3.21
C GLY A 131 -15.23 2.84 1.72
N GLN A 132 -15.27 3.98 1.03
CA GLN A 132 -14.88 4.05 -0.37
C GLN A 132 -13.37 3.90 -0.50
N ARG A 133 -12.95 3.05 -1.40
CA ARG A 133 -11.56 2.77 -1.69
C ARG A 133 -10.83 4.00 -2.21
N LEU A 134 -9.64 4.24 -1.69
CA LEU A 134 -8.76 5.34 -2.10
C LEU A 134 -7.64 4.80 -3.00
N ILE A 135 -7.67 5.21 -4.25
CA ILE A 135 -6.69 4.86 -5.29
C ILE A 135 -6.02 6.10 -5.88
N GLU A 136 -6.60 7.27 -5.69
CA GLU A 136 -6.13 8.59 -6.13
C GLU A 136 -6.47 9.66 -5.09
N TYR A 137 -5.77 10.77 -5.11
CA TYR A 137 -6.06 11.99 -4.35
C TYR A 137 -6.12 11.80 -2.85
N PHE A 138 -5.16 11.07 -2.32
CA PHE A 138 -4.97 10.91 -0.88
C PHE A 138 -3.50 11.10 -0.49
N GLY A 139 -3.28 11.38 0.78
CA GLY A 139 -1.96 11.45 1.38
C GLY A 139 -1.89 10.60 2.64
N VAL A 140 -0.70 10.13 2.95
CA VAL A 140 -0.41 9.38 4.17
C VAL A 140 0.78 10.02 4.87
N LYS A 141 0.60 10.34 6.15
CA LYS A 141 1.70 10.77 7.02
C LYS A 141 2.11 9.61 7.91
N PHE A 142 3.34 9.16 7.77
CA PHE A 142 3.97 8.11 8.56
C PHE A 142 4.84 8.72 9.65
N GLU A 143 4.81 8.16 10.85
CA GLU A 143 5.62 8.58 11.99
C GLU A 143 6.22 7.34 12.65
N THR A 144 7.54 7.32 12.78
CA THR A 144 8.26 6.17 13.34
C THR A 144 9.65 6.59 13.86
N ILE A 145 10.30 5.71 14.58
CA ILE A 145 11.70 5.84 15.00
C ILE A 145 12.52 4.81 14.25
N LEU A 146 13.53 5.25 13.51
CA LEU A 146 14.49 4.36 12.87
C LEU A 146 15.57 3.94 13.87
N LYS A 147 15.84 2.63 13.90
CA LYS A 147 16.91 2.02 14.72
C LYS A 147 17.64 0.96 13.88
N LEU A 148 18.89 0.67 14.24
CA LEU A 148 19.58 -0.49 13.67
C LEU A 148 19.00 -1.79 14.23
N SER A 149 18.72 -2.74 13.37
CA SER A 149 18.41 -4.12 13.74
C SER A 149 19.69 -4.88 14.12
N ALA A 150 19.56 -6.07 14.67
CA ALA A 150 20.72 -6.92 14.99
C ALA A 150 21.64 -7.20 13.78
N ASN A 151 21.05 -7.24 12.59
CA ASN A 151 21.75 -7.54 11.34
C ASN A 151 22.39 -6.32 10.66
N ASP A 152 22.12 -5.12 11.17
CA ASP A 152 22.71 -3.90 10.62
C ASP A 152 24.04 -3.58 11.31
N THR A 153 24.86 -2.78 10.65
CA THR A 153 26.16 -2.34 11.21
C THR A 153 26.15 -0.85 11.44
N GLU A 154 26.79 -0.39 12.50
CA GLU A 154 26.93 1.05 12.79
C GLU A 154 27.64 1.81 11.68
N GLY A 155 27.35 3.10 11.55
CA GLY A 155 28.00 4.05 10.64
C GLY A 155 27.03 5.02 10.00
N ASP A 156 27.50 5.70 8.98
CA ASP A 156 26.70 6.68 8.24
C ASP A 156 25.83 5.97 7.19
N TYR A 157 24.56 6.37 7.12
CA TYR A 157 23.57 5.82 6.18
C TYR A 157 23.02 6.92 5.29
N GLU A 158 22.95 6.63 4.01
CA GLU A 158 22.16 7.39 3.04
C GLU A 158 20.74 6.80 3.01
N LEU A 159 19.74 7.69 3.01
CA LEU A 159 18.34 7.33 2.81
C LEU A 159 17.86 7.68 1.41
N ALA A 160 16.89 6.94 0.91
CA ALA A 160 16.18 7.26 -0.32
C ALA A 160 14.72 6.81 -0.23
N LEU A 161 13.84 7.51 -0.95
CA LEU A 161 12.47 7.12 -1.20
C LEU A 161 12.27 6.89 -2.70
N LEU A 162 11.79 5.71 -3.04
CA LEU A 162 11.32 5.39 -4.38
C LEU A 162 9.81 5.57 -4.37
N SER A 163 9.31 6.64 -4.94
CA SER A 163 7.89 7.02 -4.83
C SER A 163 7.25 7.40 -6.15
N ASP A 164 5.98 7.21 -6.22
CA ASP A 164 5.02 7.63 -7.23
C ASP A 164 3.67 7.89 -6.51
N ASP A 165 3.20 9.09 -6.32
CA ASP A 165 3.78 10.38 -6.66
C ASP A 165 4.77 10.89 -5.59
N GLY A 166 4.49 12.11 -5.07
CA GLY A 166 5.40 12.86 -4.23
C GLY A 166 5.52 12.38 -2.79
N THR A 167 6.70 12.54 -2.24
CA THR A 167 7.00 12.18 -0.86
C THR A 167 8.10 13.09 -0.28
N THR A 168 7.99 13.35 1.02
CA THR A 168 9.00 14.06 1.80
C THR A 168 9.39 13.23 3.03
N LEU A 169 10.67 13.16 3.34
CA LEU A 169 11.16 12.61 4.61
C LEU A 169 11.80 13.69 5.44
N LYS A 170 11.36 13.81 6.69
CA LYS A 170 11.91 14.72 7.70
C LYS A 170 12.47 13.94 8.87
N VAL A 171 13.66 14.35 9.33
CA VAL A 171 14.16 13.93 10.65
C VAL A 171 13.56 14.86 11.69
N VAL A 172 13.04 14.28 12.76
CA VAL A 172 12.39 15.02 13.85
C VAL A 172 13.36 15.15 15.00
N GLY A 173 13.63 16.37 15.40
CA GLY A 173 14.44 16.71 16.58
C GLY A 173 13.63 17.50 17.62
N GLY A 174 14.31 18.10 18.59
CA GLY A 174 13.67 18.88 19.64
C GLY A 174 13.00 18.01 20.71
N THR A 175 11.94 18.53 21.32
CA THR A 175 11.15 17.84 22.34
C THR A 175 9.73 17.57 21.83
N ALA A 176 8.99 16.69 22.47
CA ALA A 176 7.59 16.44 22.13
C ALA A 176 6.71 17.70 22.18
N ALA A 177 7.03 18.66 23.08
CA ALA A 177 6.34 19.93 23.19
C ALA A 177 6.79 21.00 22.16
N ALA A 178 8.00 20.85 21.62
CA ALA A 178 8.60 21.76 20.62
C ALA A 178 9.41 20.96 19.61
N PRO A 179 8.75 20.18 18.72
CA PRO A 179 9.47 19.40 17.71
C PRO A 179 10.09 20.31 16.65
N THR A 180 11.26 19.94 16.17
CA THR A 180 11.93 20.55 15.03
C THR A 180 11.96 19.55 13.88
N TYR A 181 11.74 20.02 12.67
CA TYR A 181 11.69 19.17 11.47
C TYR A 181 12.78 19.58 10.49
N LYS A 182 13.60 18.63 10.08
CA LYS A 182 14.62 18.83 9.06
C LYS A 182 14.32 17.95 7.86
N THR A 183 13.93 18.55 6.74
CA THR A 183 13.72 17.84 5.50
C THR A 183 15.03 17.30 4.96
N VAL A 184 15.13 15.99 4.77
CA VAL A 184 16.31 15.33 4.22
C VAL A 184 16.03 14.69 2.85
N ILE A 185 14.77 14.37 2.55
CA ILE A 185 14.32 14.00 1.21
C ILE A 185 13.14 14.90 0.84
N ALA A 186 13.22 15.53 -0.33
CA ALA A 186 12.15 16.29 -0.95
C ALA A 186 11.93 15.74 -2.36
N ASN A 187 11.02 14.81 -2.51
CA ASN A 187 10.69 14.13 -3.77
C ASN A 187 9.23 14.44 -4.14
N GLU A 188 8.89 15.72 -4.20
CA GLU A 188 7.53 16.22 -4.36
C GLU A 188 7.10 16.36 -5.83
N GLY A 189 5.79 16.53 -6.02
CA GLY A 189 5.12 16.74 -7.30
C GLY A 189 4.49 15.47 -7.85
N ASP A 190 3.63 15.66 -8.86
CA ASP A 190 3.10 14.55 -9.67
C ASP A 190 4.23 14.06 -10.58
N HIS A 191 4.65 12.83 -10.42
CA HIS A 191 5.75 12.28 -11.22
C HIS A 191 5.72 10.76 -11.26
N GLU A 192 6.26 10.22 -12.34
CA GLU A 192 6.60 8.81 -12.46
C GLU A 192 7.45 8.34 -11.28
N THR A 193 7.43 7.03 -11.00
CA THR A 193 8.26 6.44 -9.94
C THR A 193 9.69 6.98 -9.99
N LYS A 194 10.09 7.72 -8.96
CA LYS A 194 11.32 8.48 -8.89
C LYS A 194 12.13 8.11 -7.65
N PHE A 195 13.44 7.97 -7.84
CA PHE A 195 14.39 7.65 -6.78
C PHE A 195 14.91 8.93 -6.13
N GLY A 196 14.25 9.39 -5.08
CA GLY A 196 14.60 10.58 -4.30
C GLY A 196 15.60 10.27 -3.20
N CYS A 197 16.83 10.76 -3.31
CA CYS A 197 17.87 10.55 -2.30
C CYS A 197 17.91 11.66 -1.26
N ALA A 198 18.32 11.31 -0.04
CA ALA A 198 18.54 12.29 1.01
C ALA A 198 19.67 13.27 0.66
N SER A 199 19.53 14.50 1.15
CA SER A 199 20.53 15.56 0.99
C SER A 199 21.76 15.34 1.85
N GLU A 200 21.66 14.52 2.89
CA GLU A 200 22.70 14.24 3.87
C GLU A 200 22.59 12.82 4.43
N VAL A 201 23.67 12.37 5.05
CA VAL A 201 23.74 11.06 5.72
C VAL A 201 23.24 11.15 7.17
N ILE A 202 22.75 10.03 7.67
CA ILE A 202 22.36 9.88 9.08
C ILE A 202 23.35 8.94 9.75
N LYS A 203 23.99 9.41 10.81
CA LYS A 203 24.87 8.56 11.61
C LYS A 203 24.03 7.66 12.52
N MET A 204 24.19 6.36 12.36
CA MET A 204 23.49 5.32 13.12
C MET A 204 24.47 4.52 13.98
N THR A 205 24.20 4.47 15.27
CA THR A 205 24.85 3.57 16.25
C THR A 205 23.81 2.62 16.84
N ARG A 206 24.22 1.65 17.63
CA ARG A 206 23.28 0.74 18.33
C ARG A 206 22.27 1.47 19.21
N ASP A 207 22.69 2.59 19.80
CA ASP A 207 21.86 3.40 20.68
C ASP A 207 21.05 4.47 19.93
N SER A 208 21.28 4.63 18.62
CA SER A 208 20.58 5.64 17.84
C SER A 208 19.08 5.35 17.78
N GLN A 209 18.30 6.38 18.07
CA GLN A 209 16.86 6.43 17.88
C GLN A 209 16.58 7.69 17.06
N VAL A 210 16.28 7.51 15.78
CA VAL A 210 16.09 8.62 14.84
C VAL A 210 14.61 8.75 14.50
N PRO A 211 13.87 9.65 15.18
CA PRO A 211 12.48 9.91 14.82
C PRO A 211 12.40 10.49 13.42
N VAL A 212 11.55 9.90 12.59
CA VAL A 212 11.30 10.37 11.22
C VAL A 212 9.81 10.53 10.97
N GLN A 213 9.49 11.50 10.12
CA GLN A 213 8.18 11.70 9.56
C GLN A 213 8.32 11.59 8.04
N VAL A 214 7.51 10.73 7.43
CA VAL A 214 7.39 10.65 5.98
C VAL A 214 5.98 11.05 5.59
N THR A 215 5.87 11.99 4.66
CA THR A 215 4.61 12.34 4.02
C THR A 215 4.64 11.84 2.59
N TYR A 216 3.56 11.25 2.16
CA TYR A 216 3.35 10.72 0.82
C TYR A 216 2.01 11.20 0.29
N PHE A 217 1.88 11.43 -1.00
CA PHE A 217 0.58 11.58 -1.64
C PHE A 217 0.51 10.80 -2.95
N GLN A 218 -0.69 10.36 -3.25
CA GLN A 218 -1.09 9.82 -4.54
C GLN A 218 -1.96 10.87 -5.24
N GLY A 219 -1.47 11.39 -6.34
CA GLY A 219 -2.20 12.28 -7.24
C GLY A 219 -3.04 11.51 -8.26
N PRO A 220 -3.15 11.99 -9.50
CA PRO A 220 -3.83 11.26 -10.57
C PRO A 220 -2.97 10.10 -11.07
N ARG A 221 -3.60 9.14 -11.71
CA ARG A 221 -3.04 7.91 -12.33
C ARG A 221 -1.61 8.08 -12.91
N TYR A 222 -0.84 6.99 -13.15
CA TYR A 222 -1.30 5.60 -13.41
C TYR A 222 -0.66 4.59 -12.47
N HIS A 223 0.33 4.99 -11.68
CA HIS A 223 1.10 4.10 -10.83
C HIS A 223 1.08 4.60 -9.40
N ILE A 224 1.47 3.73 -8.48
CA ILE A 224 1.59 4.01 -7.07
C ILE A 224 2.84 3.32 -6.54
N ALA A 225 3.65 4.03 -5.75
CA ALA A 225 4.85 3.47 -5.12
C ALA A 225 5.26 4.27 -3.88
N ASN A 226 5.73 3.58 -2.84
CA ASN A 226 6.42 4.23 -1.72
C ASN A 226 7.33 3.22 -1.00
N VAL A 227 8.62 3.24 -1.33
CA VAL A 227 9.61 2.32 -0.76
C VAL A 227 10.70 3.12 -0.07
N LEU A 228 10.83 2.97 1.25
CA LEU A 228 11.95 3.55 1.99
C LEU A 228 13.17 2.61 1.91
N MET A 229 14.25 3.16 1.40
CA MET A 229 15.52 2.45 1.23
C MET A 229 16.64 3.15 1.97
N TRP A 230 17.64 2.39 2.34
CA TRP A 230 18.90 2.91 2.85
C TRP A 230 20.11 2.11 2.37
N ARG A 231 21.28 2.72 2.46
CA ARG A 231 22.56 2.02 2.30
C ARG A 231 23.61 2.65 3.21
N LYS A 232 24.71 1.93 3.45
CA LYS A 232 25.91 2.54 4.02
C LYS A 232 26.44 3.63 3.10
N ALA A 233 26.70 4.81 3.66
CA ALA A 233 27.35 5.88 2.92
C ALA A 233 28.72 5.39 2.43
N SER A 234 28.99 5.63 1.16
CA SER A 234 30.25 5.30 0.53
C SER A 234 31.08 6.54 0.26
N GLN A 235 32.39 6.40 0.18
CA GLN A 235 33.28 7.49 -0.25
C GLN A 235 33.06 7.88 -1.73
N ALA A 236 32.34 7.07 -2.49
CA ALA A 236 31.99 7.36 -3.89
C ALA A 236 30.97 8.50 -4.07
N GLY A 237 30.45 9.02 -2.96
CA GLY A 237 29.49 10.14 -2.98
C GLY A 237 28.07 9.71 -3.32
N LYS A 238 27.27 10.68 -3.75
CA LYS A 238 25.84 10.50 -4.04
C LYS A 238 25.62 9.49 -5.17
N ASP A 239 24.60 8.63 -5.04
CA ASP A 239 24.26 7.66 -6.07
C ASP A 239 23.88 8.33 -7.39
N SER A 240 24.39 7.80 -8.50
CA SER A 240 24.16 8.34 -9.84
C SER A 240 22.69 8.22 -10.29
N GLN A 241 21.90 7.38 -9.65
CA GLN A 241 20.48 7.21 -9.92
C GLN A 241 19.60 8.20 -9.13
N CYS A 242 20.18 9.02 -8.24
CA CYS A 242 19.41 10.01 -7.50
C CYS A 242 18.71 10.99 -8.46
N GLY A 243 17.37 11.04 -8.39
CA GLY A 243 16.52 11.84 -9.28
C GLY A 243 16.07 11.11 -10.54
N ALA A 244 16.58 9.91 -10.83
CA ALA A 244 16.11 9.11 -11.96
C ALA A 244 14.66 8.67 -11.75
N LYS A 245 13.86 8.69 -12.83
CA LYS A 245 12.43 8.40 -12.81
C LYS A 245 11.99 7.59 -14.02
N GLY A 246 10.92 6.84 -13.86
CA GLY A 246 10.26 6.08 -14.92
C GLY A 246 9.29 5.05 -14.35
N ASN A 247 8.08 5.01 -14.87
CA ASN A 247 6.99 4.16 -14.39
C ASN A 247 7.32 2.67 -14.42
N GLU A 248 8.04 2.23 -15.41
CA GLU A 248 8.45 0.83 -15.55
C GLU A 248 9.96 0.63 -15.35
N MET A 249 10.64 1.59 -14.76
CA MET A 249 12.09 1.55 -14.63
C MET A 249 12.55 0.57 -13.56
N TYR A 250 11.89 0.56 -12.40
CA TYR A 250 12.31 -0.18 -11.22
C TYR A 250 11.54 -1.48 -11.02
N PHE A 251 10.25 -1.47 -11.31
CA PHE A 251 9.37 -2.64 -11.18
C PHE A 251 8.50 -2.80 -12.42
N ASP A 252 8.04 -4.00 -12.65
CA ASP A 252 6.93 -4.26 -13.56
C ASP A 252 5.62 -3.93 -12.84
N PRO A 253 4.83 -2.95 -13.31
CA PRO A 253 3.68 -2.47 -12.56
C PRO A 253 2.52 -3.48 -12.47
N SER A 254 2.48 -4.46 -13.36
CA SER A 254 1.43 -5.49 -13.36
C SER A 254 1.73 -6.64 -12.41
N SER A 255 3.01 -6.97 -12.23
CA SER A 255 3.44 -8.11 -11.40
C SER A 255 4.17 -7.71 -10.12
N GLY A 256 4.60 -6.44 -10.00
CA GLY A 256 5.47 -5.98 -8.92
C GLY A 256 6.90 -6.54 -8.98
N ALA A 257 7.24 -7.26 -10.07
CA ALA A 257 8.56 -7.88 -10.21
C ALA A 257 9.67 -6.82 -10.37
N PRO A 258 10.80 -6.97 -9.67
CA PRO A 258 11.92 -6.04 -9.77
C PRO A 258 12.57 -6.10 -11.14
N LYS A 259 12.83 -4.93 -11.74
CA LYS A 259 13.54 -4.77 -13.00
C LYS A 259 15.03 -4.44 -12.80
N LYS A 260 15.76 -4.34 -13.89
CA LYS A 260 17.22 -4.13 -13.88
C LYS A 260 17.63 -2.93 -13.03
N ALA A 261 16.97 -1.78 -13.16
CA ALA A 261 17.36 -0.57 -12.42
C ALA A 261 17.24 -0.76 -10.90
N TYR A 262 16.21 -1.47 -10.42
CA TYR A 262 16.08 -1.83 -9.01
C TYR A 262 17.18 -2.79 -8.55
N ASN A 263 17.46 -3.83 -9.35
CA ASN A 263 18.56 -4.77 -9.06
C ASN A 263 19.93 -4.07 -9.05
N ASP A 264 20.13 -3.07 -9.91
CA ASP A 264 21.33 -2.24 -9.91
C ASP A 264 21.44 -1.37 -8.63
N LEU A 265 20.31 -0.91 -8.06
CA LEU A 265 20.30 -0.26 -6.72
C LEU A 265 20.76 -1.24 -5.65
N LEU A 266 20.20 -2.45 -5.62
CA LEU A 266 20.59 -3.49 -4.67
C LEU A 266 22.09 -3.83 -4.80
N ALA A 267 22.61 -3.94 -6.02
CA ALA A 267 24.04 -4.18 -6.27
C ALA A 267 24.95 -3.06 -5.76
N ARG A 268 24.45 -1.83 -5.65
CA ARG A 268 25.15 -0.69 -5.05
C ARG A 268 24.93 -0.54 -3.55
N GLY A 269 24.38 -1.57 -2.90
CA GLY A 269 24.19 -1.63 -1.45
C GLY A 269 22.90 -1.02 -0.92
N TRP A 270 22.02 -0.52 -1.79
CA TRP A 270 20.69 -0.10 -1.35
C TRP A 270 19.87 -1.32 -0.91
N LYS A 271 19.12 -1.17 0.15
CA LYS A 271 18.17 -2.18 0.62
C LYS A 271 16.93 -1.48 1.18
N VAL A 272 15.79 -2.13 1.10
CA VAL A 272 14.57 -1.68 1.77
C VAL A 272 14.84 -1.68 3.28
N VAL A 273 14.40 -0.63 3.96
CA VAL A 273 14.42 -0.59 5.42
C VAL A 273 13.44 -1.63 5.94
N GLN A 274 13.93 -2.57 6.73
CA GLN A 274 13.16 -3.74 7.16
C GLN A 274 12.27 -3.41 8.35
N LYS A 275 11.23 -4.22 8.59
CA LYS A 275 10.30 -4.04 9.70
C LYS A 275 10.98 -3.96 11.08
N GLU A 276 12.10 -4.67 11.27
CA GLU A 276 12.89 -4.67 12.49
C GLU A 276 13.60 -3.33 12.78
N ASN A 277 13.55 -2.40 11.83
CA ASN A 277 14.16 -1.08 11.96
C ASN A 277 13.16 0.02 12.35
N PHE A 278 11.85 -0.28 12.37
CA PHE A 278 10.80 0.68 12.66
C PHE A 278 10.25 0.50 14.07
N PHE A 279 10.13 1.61 14.80
CA PHE A 279 9.64 1.61 16.18
C PHE A 279 8.64 2.75 16.40
N ILE A 280 7.63 2.50 17.23
CA ILE A 280 6.65 3.51 17.63
C ILE A 280 7.12 4.13 18.95
N PRO A 281 7.02 5.48 19.12
CA PRO A 281 7.36 6.12 20.40
C PRO A 281 6.57 5.51 21.56
N LYS A 282 7.23 5.27 22.70
CA LYS A 282 6.61 4.61 23.87
C LYS A 282 5.31 5.26 24.36
N SER A 283 5.17 6.57 24.22
CA SER A 283 3.94 7.30 24.57
C SER A 283 2.76 7.02 23.63
N GLU A 284 3.01 6.31 22.53
CA GLU A 284 2.04 6.01 21.49
C GLU A 284 2.08 4.52 21.06
N SER A 285 2.63 3.67 21.93
CA SER A 285 2.92 2.27 21.65
C SER A 285 1.70 1.36 21.60
N TYR A 286 0.49 1.88 21.80
CA TYR A 286 -0.72 1.10 21.64
C TYR A 286 -0.94 0.74 20.16
N ASN A 287 -0.71 -0.52 19.82
CA ASN A 287 -1.06 -1.09 18.52
C ASN A 287 -2.28 -2.01 18.69
N PRO A 288 -3.49 -1.55 18.38
CA PRO A 288 -4.69 -2.35 18.56
C PRO A 288 -4.71 -3.61 17.68
N CYS A 289 -3.86 -3.66 16.64
CA CYS A 289 -3.78 -4.83 15.75
C CYS A 289 -3.12 -6.06 16.40
N VAL A 290 -2.53 -5.92 17.59
CA VAL A 290 -1.87 -7.02 18.32
C VAL A 290 -2.46 -7.31 19.70
N GLU A 291 -3.42 -6.50 20.17
CA GLU A 291 -3.97 -6.58 21.53
C GLU A 291 -5.38 -7.18 21.61
N GLY A 292 -6.04 -7.35 20.47
CA GLY A 292 -7.39 -7.92 20.44
C GLY A 292 -7.44 -9.41 20.81
N THR A 293 -8.62 -9.89 21.14
CA THR A 293 -8.87 -11.32 21.41
C THR A 293 -8.80 -12.09 20.11
N ASN A 294 -7.78 -12.91 19.96
CA ASN A 294 -7.55 -13.67 18.73
C ASN A 294 -8.60 -14.78 18.57
N PRO A 295 -9.39 -14.80 17.48
CA PRO A 295 -10.31 -15.91 17.21
C PRO A 295 -9.53 -17.20 16.93
N VAL A 296 -9.98 -18.33 17.42
CA VAL A 296 -9.40 -19.63 17.09
C VAL A 296 -10.04 -20.17 15.83
N ILE A 297 -9.28 -20.19 14.72
CA ILE A 297 -9.76 -20.75 13.45
C ILE A 297 -9.66 -22.27 13.46
N SER A 298 -10.72 -22.94 13.07
CA SER A 298 -10.80 -24.39 12.96
C SER A 298 -11.52 -24.82 11.68
N ASN A 299 -11.29 -26.06 11.25
CA ASN A 299 -12.00 -26.71 10.15
C ASN A 299 -11.95 -25.98 8.80
N LEU A 300 -10.85 -25.27 8.46
CA LEU A 300 -10.69 -24.74 7.12
C LEU A 300 -10.70 -25.90 6.10
N ARG A 301 -11.61 -25.81 5.15
CA ARG A 301 -11.77 -26.80 4.09
C ARG A 301 -12.38 -26.21 2.83
N ALA A 302 -12.10 -26.82 1.69
CA ALA A 302 -12.89 -26.60 0.49
C ALA A 302 -14.19 -27.41 0.61
N THR A 303 -15.32 -26.76 0.42
CA THR A 303 -16.65 -27.42 0.39
C THR A 303 -17.03 -27.81 -1.03
N GLU A 304 -16.52 -27.09 -2.03
CA GLU A 304 -16.68 -27.37 -3.44
C GLU A 304 -15.47 -26.82 -4.20
N VAL A 305 -14.98 -27.57 -5.18
CA VAL A 305 -13.90 -27.15 -6.07
C VAL A 305 -14.42 -27.24 -7.49
N LEU A 306 -14.35 -26.10 -8.20
CA LEU A 306 -14.81 -25.94 -9.58
C LEU A 306 -13.61 -25.91 -10.55
N LEU A 307 -13.89 -25.85 -11.86
CA LEU A 307 -12.89 -25.67 -12.90
C LEU A 307 -12.09 -24.38 -12.70
N THR A 308 -12.75 -23.28 -12.34
CA THR A 308 -12.15 -21.95 -12.18
C THR A 308 -12.53 -21.28 -10.85
N GLY A 309 -12.77 -22.06 -9.79
CA GLY A 309 -13.16 -21.48 -8.52
C GLY A 309 -13.17 -22.49 -7.37
N VAL A 310 -13.39 -21.98 -6.16
CA VAL A 310 -13.51 -22.79 -4.95
C VAL A 310 -14.45 -22.13 -3.95
N PHE A 311 -15.21 -22.94 -3.25
CA PHE A 311 -15.93 -22.54 -2.05
C PHE A 311 -15.16 -23.03 -0.83
N LEU A 312 -14.87 -22.12 0.07
CA LEU A 312 -14.11 -22.38 1.31
C LEU A 312 -14.99 -22.14 2.53
N ALA A 313 -14.84 -22.94 3.55
CA ALA A 313 -15.52 -22.75 4.82
C ALA A 313 -14.62 -23.06 6.00
N TRP A 314 -14.84 -22.34 7.10
CA TRP A 314 -14.18 -22.57 8.41
C TRP A 314 -15.05 -22.10 9.56
N ASN A 315 -14.56 -22.32 10.78
CA ASN A 315 -15.22 -21.87 11.99
C ASN A 315 -14.26 -21.06 12.86
N THR A 316 -14.81 -20.13 13.64
CA THR A 316 -14.12 -19.46 14.75
C THR A 316 -14.87 -19.69 16.06
N ASP A 317 -14.16 -19.63 17.17
CA ASP A 317 -14.72 -19.76 18.52
C ASP A 317 -15.46 -18.49 18.98
N ILE A 318 -15.06 -17.32 18.46
CA ILE A 318 -15.72 -16.04 18.69
C ILE A 318 -16.13 -15.40 17.35
N PRO A 319 -17.12 -14.48 17.35
CA PRO A 319 -17.49 -13.76 16.12
C PRO A 319 -16.32 -13.01 15.51
N ALA A 320 -16.09 -13.22 14.22
CA ALA A 320 -14.97 -12.63 13.49
C ALA A 320 -15.30 -12.42 12.00
N THR A 321 -14.45 -11.69 11.31
CA THR A 321 -14.54 -11.42 9.86
C THR A 321 -14.14 -12.65 9.03
N SER A 322 -14.40 -12.58 7.72
CA SER A 322 -14.07 -13.67 6.78
C SER A 322 -13.20 -13.16 5.65
N GLN A 323 -12.00 -13.74 5.50
CA GLN A 323 -11.08 -13.41 4.43
C GLN A 323 -10.20 -14.63 4.09
N VAL A 324 -9.79 -14.78 2.83
CA VAL A 324 -8.89 -15.87 2.42
C VAL A 324 -7.80 -15.34 1.48
N LYS A 325 -6.64 -15.96 1.61
CA LYS A 325 -5.47 -15.78 0.74
C LYS A 325 -5.19 -17.10 0.04
N LEU A 326 -5.05 -17.03 -1.30
CA LEU A 326 -4.60 -18.16 -2.11
C LEU A 326 -3.26 -17.80 -2.75
N VAL A 327 -2.40 -18.80 -2.87
CA VAL A 327 -1.14 -18.65 -3.63
C VAL A 327 -1.06 -19.77 -4.66
N ASN A 328 -0.93 -19.40 -5.91
CA ASN A 328 -0.67 -20.34 -7.00
C ASN A 328 0.72 -20.96 -6.80
N LYS A 329 0.80 -22.25 -6.59
CA LYS A 329 2.08 -22.92 -6.27
C LYS A 329 3.08 -22.91 -7.42
N SER A 330 2.63 -22.80 -8.65
CA SER A 330 3.51 -22.82 -9.82
C SER A 330 4.05 -21.44 -10.17
N THR A 331 3.24 -20.39 -10.01
CA THR A 331 3.59 -19.03 -10.42
C THR A 331 3.95 -18.12 -9.25
N GLY A 332 3.57 -18.48 -8.03
CA GLY A 332 3.68 -17.61 -6.85
C GLY A 332 2.65 -16.47 -6.83
N GLN A 333 1.72 -16.43 -7.79
CA GLN A 333 0.66 -15.41 -7.81
C GLN A 333 -0.18 -15.50 -6.54
N VAL A 334 -0.34 -14.37 -5.88
CA VAL A 334 -1.15 -14.22 -4.66
C VAL A 334 -2.51 -13.66 -5.04
N ILE A 335 -3.56 -14.30 -4.54
CA ILE A 335 -4.95 -13.86 -4.64
C ILE A 335 -5.47 -13.72 -3.22
N VAL A 336 -5.96 -12.56 -2.86
CA VAL A 336 -6.54 -12.29 -1.55
C VAL A 336 -7.96 -11.78 -1.78
N THR A 337 -8.96 -12.34 -1.07
CA THR A 337 -10.35 -11.92 -1.22
C THR A 337 -10.64 -10.63 -0.45
N ASN A 338 -11.70 -9.94 -0.81
CA ASN A 338 -12.23 -8.87 0.03
C ASN A 338 -12.65 -9.43 1.38
N SER A 339 -12.44 -8.66 2.45
CA SER A 339 -12.93 -9.01 3.77
C SER A 339 -14.45 -8.89 3.82
N ASP A 340 -15.14 -9.95 4.23
CA ASP A 340 -16.52 -9.84 4.70
C ASP A 340 -16.48 -9.39 6.17
N ASN A 341 -16.92 -8.18 6.42
CA ASN A 341 -16.90 -7.54 7.74
C ASN A 341 -18.03 -8.00 8.66
N GLY A 342 -18.92 -8.88 8.20
CA GLY A 342 -19.94 -9.47 9.05
C GLY A 342 -19.30 -10.40 10.09
N LEU A 343 -19.41 -10.03 11.36
CA LEU A 343 -18.90 -10.85 12.46
C LEU A 343 -19.74 -12.12 12.63
N ARG A 344 -19.11 -13.27 12.46
CA ARG A 344 -19.76 -14.59 12.56
C ARG A 344 -18.79 -15.65 13.05
N THR A 345 -19.31 -16.80 13.46
CA THR A 345 -18.50 -17.95 13.87
C THR A 345 -18.45 -19.05 12.80
N ASN A 346 -19.33 -18.97 11.80
CA ASN A 346 -19.33 -19.89 10.64
C ASN A 346 -19.04 -19.06 9.39
N HIS A 347 -17.94 -19.35 8.74
CA HIS A 347 -17.42 -18.59 7.61
C HIS A 347 -17.59 -19.36 6.32
N SER A 348 -17.91 -18.64 5.23
CA SER A 348 -17.95 -19.17 3.87
C SER A 348 -17.49 -18.09 2.91
N VAL A 349 -16.54 -18.42 2.05
CA VAL A 349 -15.98 -17.53 1.03
C VAL A 349 -15.92 -18.25 -0.30
N GLN A 350 -16.39 -17.58 -1.34
CA GLN A 350 -16.27 -18.05 -2.72
C GLN A 350 -15.11 -17.29 -3.39
N VAL A 351 -14.22 -18.03 -4.04
CA VAL A 351 -13.16 -17.48 -4.88
C VAL A 351 -13.35 -17.99 -6.30
N MET A 352 -13.44 -17.07 -7.26
CA MET A 352 -13.66 -17.39 -8.68
C MET A 352 -12.46 -16.99 -9.52
N ASP A 353 -12.52 -17.33 -10.82
CA ASP A 353 -11.53 -17.02 -11.86
C ASP A 353 -10.11 -17.53 -11.56
N LEU A 354 -10.04 -18.64 -10.85
CA LEU A 354 -8.81 -19.41 -10.69
C LEU A 354 -8.44 -20.07 -12.02
N GLN A 355 -7.17 -20.40 -12.18
CA GLN A 355 -6.70 -21.16 -13.34
C GLN A 355 -7.15 -22.63 -13.20
N PRO A 356 -7.63 -23.27 -14.29
CA PRO A 356 -7.94 -24.71 -14.29
C PRO A 356 -6.71 -25.58 -14.02
N ASP A 357 -6.92 -26.80 -13.56
CA ASP A 357 -5.89 -27.81 -13.30
C ASP A 357 -4.68 -27.29 -12.48
N THR A 358 -4.93 -26.34 -11.56
CA THR A 358 -3.89 -25.59 -10.84
C THR A 358 -3.96 -25.83 -9.34
N VAL A 359 -2.80 -26.01 -8.72
CA VAL A 359 -2.67 -26.18 -7.27
C VAL A 359 -2.47 -24.84 -6.59
N TYR A 360 -3.30 -24.56 -5.61
CA TYR A 360 -3.22 -23.38 -4.75
C TYR A 360 -3.01 -23.78 -3.29
N THR A 361 -2.18 -23.03 -2.58
CA THR A 361 -2.24 -23.02 -1.11
C THR A 361 -3.28 -22.02 -0.67
N VAL A 362 -4.01 -22.32 0.38
CA VAL A 362 -5.12 -21.52 0.91
C VAL A 362 -4.93 -21.30 2.40
N GLN A 363 -5.09 -20.08 2.83
CA GLN A 363 -5.07 -19.67 4.22
C GLN A 363 -6.26 -18.74 4.50
N ALA A 364 -7.03 -19.03 5.56
CA ALA A 364 -8.08 -18.14 6.04
C ALA A 364 -7.53 -17.16 7.08
N ALA A 365 -8.09 -15.95 7.09
CA ALA A 365 -7.88 -14.95 8.12
C ALA A 365 -9.22 -14.56 8.72
N SER A 366 -9.23 -14.34 10.03
CA SER A 366 -10.39 -13.84 10.77
C SER A 366 -9.93 -12.83 11.82
N VAL A 367 -10.68 -11.73 11.91
CA VAL A 367 -10.42 -10.64 12.85
C VAL A 367 -11.65 -10.44 13.71
N SER A 368 -11.47 -10.43 15.03
CA SER A 368 -12.55 -10.23 16.01
C SER A 368 -12.99 -8.77 16.09
N GLU A 369 -14.05 -8.49 16.83
CA GLU A 369 -14.58 -7.16 17.04
C GLU A 369 -13.56 -6.20 17.69
N ASP A 370 -12.71 -6.72 18.56
CA ASP A 370 -11.64 -5.98 19.24
C ASP A 370 -10.29 -6.03 18.49
N LEU A 371 -10.33 -6.39 17.18
CA LEU A 371 -9.20 -6.42 16.26
C LEU A 371 -8.15 -7.51 16.54
N GLY A 372 -8.41 -8.45 17.42
CA GLY A 372 -7.61 -9.66 17.53
C GLY A 372 -7.71 -10.47 16.23
N LYS A 373 -6.59 -10.99 15.72
CA LYS A 373 -6.54 -11.67 14.45
C LYS A 373 -5.93 -13.05 14.53
N SER A 374 -6.38 -13.93 13.66
CA SER A 374 -5.80 -15.25 13.49
C SER A 374 -5.74 -15.67 12.04
N LEU A 375 -4.72 -16.44 11.75
CA LEU A 375 -4.55 -17.16 10.49
C LEU A 375 -4.77 -18.64 10.70
N SER A 376 -5.41 -19.30 9.76
CA SER A 376 -5.54 -20.76 9.77
C SER A 376 -4.22 -21.45 9.45
N ALA A 377 -4.15 -22.75 9.69
CA ALA A 377 -3.20 -23.62 9.00
C ALA A 377 -3.43 -23.51 7.47
N ILE A 378 -2.36 -23.67 6.71
CA ILE A 378 -2.43 -23.67 5.23
C ILE A 378 -2.94 -25.03 4.77
N ILE A 379 -3.91 -25.02 3.86
CA ILE A 379 -4.36 -26.21 3.13
C ILE A 379 -4.02 -26.09 1.65
N GLU A 380 -4.04 -27.20 0.93
CA GLU A 380 -3.89 -27.22 -0.53
C GLU A 380 -5.20 -27.63 -1.19
N ILE A 381 -5.49 -26.97 -2.31
CA ILE A 381 -6.59 -27.32 -3.21
C ILE A 381 -6.05 -27.45 -4.64
N LYS A 382 -6.73 -28.21 -5.47
CA LYS A 382 -6.45 -28.26 -6.91
C LYS A 382 -7.77 -28.01 -7.66
N THR A 383 -7.82 -26.98 -8.51
CA THR A 383 -8.95 -26.74 -9.41
C THR A 383 -9.13 -27.90 -10.39
N GLN A 384 -10.36 -28.10 -10.86
CA GLN A 384 -10.69 -29.17 -11.80
C GLN A 384 -10.12 -28.90 -13.19
#